data_df7db806497188caa7ed73e67b79946b
#
_entry.id   df7db806497188caa7ed73e67b79946b
#
_cell.length_a   1.000
_cell.length_b   1.000
_cell.length_c   1.000
_cell.angle_alpha   90.00
_cell.angle_beta   90.00
_cell.angle_gamma   90.00
#
_symmetry.space_group_name_H-M   'P 1'
#
loop_
_entity.id
_entity.type
_entity.pdbx_description
1 polymer ?
#
loop_
_entity_poly.entity_id
_entity_poly.type
_entity_poly.pdbx_seq_one_letter_code
_entity_poly.pdbx_strand_id
1 'polypeptide(L)'
;IASCLVGSEMCIRDRLGAINALPGAFAACVAAGVSVYLMTKAGLPVSTTQAIVGAIVGWNLYTGSDTNIRVLITILGTWVLCPVIAGVIAMGFFTITKNYLLRRKLHILRLDAYTRTALLLAGAFGAYSLGANNIANVMGVFVPISPFTDVSISNFFVFSSKEQLFLLGGLAIAVGVFTYSKKVMFTVGNDLLKMSPVAAFIVVISHSIVLFLFASQGISNFLQSINLPSIPLVPVSSSQAVVGAVIGIGLLKGGKEVQWSVAGRITIGWFTLPVIAALISMILLFILSNIFNLTVSF
;
A
#
# COMPACT_ATOMS: atom_id res chain seq x y z
N ILE A 1 -12.95 15.54 1.30
CA ILE A 1 -12.18 14.35 1.74
C ILE A 1 -11.95 13.43 0.54
N ALA A 2 -12.97 13.14 -0.29
CA ALA A 2 -12.83 12.27 -1.47
C ALA A 2 -11.80 12.79 -2.48
N SER A 3 -11.70 14.08 -2.71
CA SER A 3 -10.75 14.69 -3.66
C SER A 3 -9.27 14.55 -3.24
N CYS A 4 -8.98 14.36 -1.95
CA CYS A 4 -7.61 14.14 -1.48
C CYS A 4 -7.11 12.69 -1.66
N LEU A 5 -8.03 11.73 -1.84
CA LEU A 5 -7.75 10.30 -2.00
C LEU A 5 -7.43 9.89 -3.45
N VAL A 6 -7.65 10.78 -4.40
CA VAL A 6 -7.68 10.50 -5.86
C VAL A 6 -6.30 10.43 -6.51
N GLY A 7 -5.24 10.84 -5.82
CA GLY A 7 -3.92 10.99 -6.45
C GLY A 7 -3.29 9.68 -6.96
N SER A 8 -3.24 8.65 -6.13
CA SER A 8 -2.62 7.36 -6.48
C SER A 8 -3.44 6.54 -7.47
N GLU A 9 -4.78 6.72 -7.47
CA GLU A 9 -5.69 6.06 -8.38
C GLU A 9 -5.49 6.48 -9.85
N MET A 10 -5.27 7.77 -10.10
CA MET A 10 -5.01 8.29 -11.44
C MET A 10 -3.76 7.66 -12.08
N CYS A 11 -2.77 7.30 -11.27
CA CYS A 11 -1.54 6.69 -11.78
C CYS A 11 -1.75 5.24 -12.25
N ILE A 12 -2.55 4.46 -11.53
CA ILE A 12 -2.89 3.08 -11.93
C ILE A 12 -3.83 3.10 -13.14
N ARG A 13 -4.88 3.90 -13.06
CA ARG A 13 -5.97 3.95 -14.04
C ARG A 13 -5.51 4.52 -15.39
N ASP A 14 -4.97 5.74 -15.39
CA ASP A 14 -4.81 6.53 -16.61
C ASP A 14 -3.41 6.46 -17.22
N ARG A 15 -2.44 5.90 -16.49
CA ARG A 15 -1.03 6.02 -16.87
C ARG A 15 -0.25 4.72 -17.01
N LEU A 16 -0.61 3.66 -16.27
CA LEU A 16 0.14 2.40 -16.35
C LEU A 16 -0.37 1.48 -17.47
N GLY A 17 -1.68 1.46 -17.70
CA GLY A 17 -2.40 0.70 -18.69
C GLY A 17 -3.88 0.75 -18.36
N ALA A 18 -4.70 1.33 -19.23
CA ALA A 18 -6.13 1.42 -19.01
C ALA A 18 -6.80 0.10 -19.41
N ILE A 19 -7.10 -0.74 -18.43
CA ILE A 19 -7.93 -1.91 -18.64
C ILE A 19 -9.33 -1.42 -19.02
N ASN A 20 -9.80 -1.78 -20.22
CA ASN A 20 -11.01 -1.25 -20.82
C ASN A 20 -12.18 -2.26 -20.86
N ALA A 21 -11.93 -3.49 -20.42
CA ALA A 21 -12.94 -4.56 -20.38
C ALA A 21 -13.09 -5.15 -18.98
N LEU A 22 -14.33 -5.38 -18.55
CA LEU A 22 -14.65 -5.93 -17.23
C LEU A 22 -13.99 -7.30 -16.96
N PRO A 23 -13.96 -8.27 -17.90
CA PRO A 23 -13.26 -9.52 -17.69
C PRO A 23 -11.74 -9.32 -17.50
N GLY A 24 -11.13 -8.34 -18.18
CA GLY A 24 -9.72 -7.99 -18.01
C GLY A 24 -9.42 -7.45 -16.61
N ALA A 25 -10.23 -6.53 -16.11
CA ALA A 25 -10.09 -6.00 -14.75
C ALA A 25 -10.30 -7.08 -13.68
N PHE A 26 -11.29 -7.95 -13.90
CA PHE A 26 -11.55 -9.08 -13.03
C PHE A 26 -10.34 -10.04 -12.97
N ALA A 27 -9.78 -10.40 -14.11
CA ALA A 27 -8.59 -11.25 -14.19
C ALA A 27 -7.40 -10.63 -13.45
N ALA A 28 -7.13 -9.35 -13.67
CA ALA A 28 -6.04 -8.64 -12.99
C ALA A 28 -6.23 -8.58 -11.47
N CYS A 29 -7.45 -8.29 -11.02
CA CYS A 29 -7.76 -8.22 -9.59
C CYS A 29 -7.66 -9.59 -8.91
N VAL A 30 -8.20 -10.66 -9.53
CA VAL A 30 -8.09 -12.04 -9.03
C VAL A 30 -6.64 -12.50 -9.02
N ALA A 31 -5.86 -12.21 -10.07
CA ALA A 31 -4.44 -12.55 -10.13
C ALA A 31 -3.64 -11.88 -8.99
N ALA A 32 -3.87 -10.59 -8.75
CA ALA A 32 -3.27 -9.87 -7.64
C ALA A 32 -3.69 -10.47 -6.29
N GLY A 33 -4.99 -10.73 -6.10
CA GLY A 33 -5.54 -11.30 -4.88
C GLY A 33 -4.98 -12.70 -4.56
N VAL A 34 -4.95 -13.60 -5.55
CA VAL A 34 -4.38 -14.95 -5.40
C VAL A 34 -2.89 -14.89 -5.07
N SER A 35 -2.13 -14.03 -5.75
CA SER A 35 -0.69 -13.86 -5.51
C SER A 35 -0.42 -13.38 -4.07
N VAL A 36 -1.15 -12.36 -3.61
CA VAL A 36 -1.05 -11.84 -2.24
C VAL A 36 -1.48 -12.91 -1.22
N TYR A 37 -2.56 -13.64 -1.49
CA TYR A 37 -3.03 -14.72 -0.61
C TYR A 37 -1.97 -15.82 -0.42
N LEU A 38 -1.34 -16.28 -1.50
CA LEU A 38 -0.28 -17.30 -1.44
C LEU A 38 0.91 -16.83 -0.59
N MET A 39 1.36 -15.59 -0.79
CA MET A 39 2.45 -15.00 -0.02
C MET A 39 2.08 -14.77 1.45
N THR A 40 0.86 -14.30 1.72
CA THR A 40 0.34 -14.12 3.09
C THR A 40 0.26 -15.46 3.82
N LYS A 41 -0.18 -16.52 3.13
CA LYS A 41 -0.20 -17.88 3.68
C LYS A 41 1.21 -18.39 4.02
N ALA A 42 2.22 -17.99 3.24
CA ALA A 42 3.63 -18.23 3.56
C ALA A 42 4.16 -17.34 4.71
N GLY A 43 3.37 -16.37 5.21
CA GLY A 43 3.76 -15.44 6.29
C GLY A 43 4.66 -14.31 5.82
N LEU A 44 4.72 -14.02 4.52
CA LEU A 44 5.53 -12.95 3.97
C LEU A 44 4.69 -11.66 3.87
N PRO A 45 5.14 -10.55 4.45
CA PRO A 45 4.54 -9.24 4.26
C PRO A 45 4.87 -8.73 2.85
N VAL A 46 3.90 -8.85 1.96
CA VAL A 46 4.02 -8.42 0.57
C VAL A 46 3.13 -7.22 0.27
N SER A 47 3.28 -6.64 -0.91
CA SER A 47 2.64 -5.42 -1.32
C SER A 47 1.48 -5.68 -2.29
N THR A 48 0.28 -5.25 -1.91
CA THR A 48 -0.88 -5.23 -2.82
C THR A 48 -0.61 -4.36 -4.05
N THR A 49 0.12 -3.25 -3.89
CA THR A 49 0.53 -2.38 -5.01
C THR A 49 1.39 -3.13 -6.01
N GLN A 50 2.36 -3.92 -5.54
CA GLN A 50 3.22 -4.71 -6.43
C GLN A 50 2.44 -5.79 -7.16
N ALA A 51 1.49 -6.43 -6.48
CA ALA A 51 0.65 -7.46 -7.08
C ALA A 51 -0.23 -6.89 -8.20
N ILE A 52 -0.94 -5.79 -7.95
CA ILE A 52 -1.83 -5.21 -8.96
C ILE A 52 -1.06 -4.62 -10.14
N VAL A 53 0.08 -3.98 -9.90
CA VAL A 53 0.96 -3.48 -10.96
C VAL A 53 1.47 -4.63 -11.82
N GLY A 54 1.93 -5.74 -11.21
CA GLY A 54 2.32 -6.94 -11.93
C GLY A 54 1.17 -7.52 -12.76
N ALA A 55 -0.02 -7.62 -12.20
CA ALA A 55 -1.20 -8.14 -12.89
C ALA A 55 -1.62 -7.27 -14.09
N ILE A 56 -1.53 -5.92 -13.98
CA ILE A 56 -1.79 -4.99 -15.09
C ILE A 56 -0.74 -5.14 -16.20
N VAL A 57 0.54 -5.27 -15.83
CA VAL A 57 1.60 -5.54 -16.81
C VAL A 57 1.35 -6.87 -17.52
N GLY A 58 0.90 -7.91 -16.80
CA GLY A 58 0.49 -9.18 -17.39
C GLY A 58 -0.69 -9.03 -18.36
N TRP A 59 -1.68 -8.19 -18.03
CA TRP A 59 -2.78 -7.87 -18.93
C TRP A 59 -2.28 -7.14 -20.19
N ASN A 60 -1.42 -6.12 -20.04
CA ASN A 60 -0.84 -5.40 -21.17
C ASN A 60 -0.06 -6.35 -22.11
N LEU A 61 0.78 -7.23 -21.55
CA LEU A 61 1.54 -8.21 -22.34
C LEU A 61 0.63 -9.20 -23.08
N TYR A 62 -0.46 -9.65 -22.46
CA TYR A 62 -1.40 -10.57 -23.06
C TYR A 62 -2.22 -9.93 -24.21
N THR A 63 -2.65 -8.70 -24.01
CA THR A 63 -3.50 -7.97 -24.95
C THR A 63 -2.72 -7.22 -26.03
N GLY A 64 -1.39 -7.13 -25.91
CA GLY A 64 -0.55 -6.28 -26.76
C GLY A 64 -0.73 -4.77 -26.52
N SER A 65 -1.32 -4.39 -25.37
CA SER A 65 -1.53 -2.99 -25.01
C SER A 65 -0.24 -2.35 -24.53
N ASP A 66 -0.05 -1.06 -24.82
CA ASP A 66 1.14 -0.32 -24.45
C ASP A 66 1.24 -0.11 -22.93
N THR A 67 2.38 -0.46 -22.37
CA THR A 67 2.72 -0.12 -20.98
C THR A 67 3.49 1.19 -20.94
N ASN A 68 3.02 2.17 -20.19
CA ASN A 68 3.75 3.41 -20.03
C ASN A 68 5.01 3.21 -19.15
N ILE A 69 6.15 3.03 -19.82
CA ILE A 69 7.43 2.72 -19.18
C ILE A 69 7.86 3.83 -18.20
N ARG A 70 7.59 5.11 -18.48
CA ARG A 70 7.94 6.21 -17.57
C ARG A 70 7.21 6.07 -16.23
N VAL A 71 5.91 5.76 -16.27
CA VAL A 71 5.11 5.54 -15.06
C VAL A 71 5.57 4.31 -14.31
N LEU A 72 5.85 3.22 -15.03
CA LEU A 72 6.36 1.98 -14.44
C LEU A 72 7.70 2.22 -13.72
N ILE A 73 8.64 2.91 -14.34
CA ILE A 73 9.93 3.27 -13.71
C ILE A 73 9.72 4.15 -12.48
N THR A 74 8.79 5.10 -12.52
CA THR A 74 8.45 5.93 -11.36
C THR A 74 7.92 5.08 -10.21
N ILE A 75 7.02 4.13 -10.47
CA ILE A 75 6.47 3.21 -9.47
C ILE A 75 7.60 2.33 -8.90
N LEU A 76 8.44 1.73 -9.76
CA LEU A 76 9.58 0.91 -9.33
C LEU A 76 10.58 1.71 -8.48
N GLY A 77 10.85 2.97 -8.86
CA GLY A 77 11.68 3.88 -8.08
C GLY A 77 11.13 4.14 -6.68
N THR A 78 9.79 4.29 -6.56
CA THR A 78 9.17 4.48 -5.24
C THR A 78 9.23 3.23 -4.36
N TRP A 79 9.29 2.03 -4.95
CA TRP A 79 9.48 0.79 -4.17
C TRP A 79 10.85 0.71 -3.50
N VAL A 80 11.87 1.36 -4.06
CA VAL A 80 13.19 1.49 -3.43
C VAL A 80 13.23 2.67 -2.47
N LEU A 81 12.64 3.79 -2.85
CA LEU A 81 12.69 5.04 -2.07
C LEU A 81 11.81 4.97 -0.82
N CYS A 82 10.65 4.34 -0.90
CA CYS A 82 9.67 4.25 0.19
C CYS A 82 10.25 3.64 1.50
N PRO A 83 10.90 2.47 1.50
CA PRO A 83 11.50 1.92 2.71
C PRO A 83 12.66 2.78 3.25
N VAL A 84 13.42 3.44 2.38
CA VAL A 84 14.50 4.34 2.80
C VAL A 84 13.94 5.57 3.51
N ILE A 85 12.94 6.24 2.94
CA ILE A 85 12.28 7.39 3.57
C ILE A 85 11.66 6.99 4.92
N ALA A 86 10.93 5.86 4.95
CA ALA A 86 10.33 5.35 6.18
C ALA A 86 11.37 5.06 7.26
N GLY A 87 12.51 4.47 6.88
CA GLY A 87 13.63 4.23 7.76
C GLY A 87 14.23 5.51 8.33
N VAL A 88 14.48 6.51 7.49
CA VAL A 88 15.03 7.81 7.91
C VAL A 88 14.07 8.53 8.87
N ILE A 89 12.77 8.57 8.54
CA ILE A 89 11.76 9.17 9.42
C ILE A 89 11.71 8.42 10.77
N ALA A 90 11.72 7.08 10.75
CA ALA A 90 11.69 6.27 11.96
C ALA A 90 12.94 6.48 12.81
N MET A 91 14.13 6.59 12.21
CA MET A 91 15.37 6.93 12.92
C MET A 91 15.29 8.30 13.58
N GLY A 92 14.76 9.32 12.89
CA GLY A 92 14.58 10.65 13.43
C GLY A 92 13.64 10.65 14.65
N PHE A 93 12.42 10.09 14.49
CA PHE A 93 11.47 9.98 15.59
C PHE A 93 11.98 9.15 16.77
N PHE A 94 12.67 8.05 16.50
CA PHE A 94 13.25 7.22 17.56
C PHE A 94 14.28 7.98 18.37
N THR A 95 15.17 8.72 17.71
CA THR A 95 16.20 9.54 18.36
C THR A 95 15.59 10.65 19.21
N ILE A 96 14.60 11.38 18.65
CA ILE A 96 13.89 12.45 19.37
C ILE A 96 13.16 11.88 20.60
N THR A 97 12.42 10.80 20.43
CA THR A 97 11.63 10.17 21.50
C THR A 97 12.55 9.63 22.60
N LYS A 98 13.64 8.93 22.22
CA LYS A 98 14.65 8.43 23.18
C LYS A 98 15.24 9.55 24.01
N ASN A 99 15.68 10.64 23.39
CA ASN A 99 16.26 11.79 24.06
C ASN A 99 15.25 12.48 24.99
N TYR A 100 14.00 12.60 24.56
CA TYR A 100 12.92 13.15 25.39
C TYR A 100 12.64 12.29 26.63
N LEU A 101 12.50 10.97 26.46
CA LEU A 101 12.26 10.03 27.56
C LEU A 101 13.40 10.01 28.57
N LEU A 102 14.65 10.03 28.11
CA LEU A 102 15.83 10.08 28.98
C LEU A 102 15.88 11.35 29.85
N ARG A 103 15.47 12.51 29.27
CA ARG A 103 15.45 13.79 29.99
C ARG A 103 14.33 13.87 31.01
N ARG A 104 13.14 13.29 30.72
CA ARG A 104 11.93 13.47 31.55
C ARG A 104 11.77 12.47 32.67
N LYS A 105 12.52 11.35 32.71
CA LYS A 105 12.44 10.28 33.72
C LYS A 105 10.99 9.93 34.11
N LEU A 106 10.15 9.72 33.08
CA LEU A 106 8.73 9.44 33.28
C LEU A 106 8.52 8.15 34.07
N HIS A 107 7.57 8.19 35.01
CA HIS A 107 7.14 6.98 35.72
C HIS A 107 6.56 5.98 34.73
N ILE A 108 6.87 4.69 34.91
CA ILE A 108 6.52 3.60 33.96
C ILE A 108 5.01 3.55 33.62
N LEU A 109 4.15 3.75 34.60
CA LEU A 109 2.69 3.76 34.40
C LEU A 109 2.22 4.93 33.54
N ARG A 110 2.83 6.12 33.68
CA ARG A 110 2.52 7.28 32.82
C ARG A 110 3.03 7.05 31.41
N LEU A 111 4.22 6.49 31.26
CA LEU A 111 4.76 6.14 29.96
C LEU A 111 3.88 5.13 29.23
N ASP A 112 3.39 4.09 29.93
CA ASP A 112 2.46 3.11 29.36
C ASP A 112 1.15 3.76 28.90
N ALA A 113 0.53 4.61 29.75
CA ALA A 113 -0.71 5.32 29.38
C ALA A 113 -0.51 6.22 28.16
N TYR A 114 0.56 7.00 28.09
CA TYR A 114 0.88 7.85 26.94
C TYR A 114 1.14 7.03 25.68
N THR A 115 1.86 5.92 25.79
CA THR A 115 2.17 5.06 24.66
C THR A 115 0.92 4.39 24.10
N ARG A 116 -0.02 3.96 24.95
CA ARG A 116 -1.33 3.42 24.51
C ARG A 116 -2.15 4.46 23.75
N THR A 117 -2.28 5.66 24.29
CA THR A 117 -3.01 6.74 23.61
C THR A 117 -2.33 7.11 22.29
N ALA A 118 -1.00 7.23 22.29
CA ALA A 118 -0.24 7.53 21.08
C ALA A 118 -0.41 6.43 20.01
N LEU A 119 -0.40 5.14 20.40
CA LEU A 119 -0.65 4.02 19.49
C LEU A 119 -2.07 4.04 18.91
N LEU A 120 -3.09 4.40 19.70
CA LEU A 120 -4.46 4.53 19.20
C LEU A 120 -4.56 5.65 18.15
N LEU A 121 -4.00 6.82 18.43
CA LEU A 121 -4.01 7.95 17.50
C LEU A 121 -3.19 7.67 16.23
N ALA A 122 -1.99 7.11 16.40
CA ALA A 122 -1.15 6.71 15.26
C ALA A 122 -1.80 5.58 14.45
N GLY A 123 -2.48 4.64 15.11
CA GLY A 123 -3.22 3.57 14.47
C GLY A 123 -4.41 4.09 13.65
N ALA A 124 -5.17 5.05 14.18
CA ALA A 124 -6.26 5.70 13.44
C ALA A 124 -5.75 6.45 12.21
N PHE A 125 -4.68 7.25 12.36
CA PHE A 125 -4.02 7.92 11.24
C PHE A 125 -3.42 6.93 10.23
N GLY A 126 -2.83 5.84 10.74
CA GLY A 126 -2.29 4.76 9.92
C GLY A 126 -3.37 4.04 9.12
N ALA A 127 -4.51 3.73 9.74
CA ALA A 127 -5.65 3.12 9.06
C ALA A 127 -6.20 4.03 7.94
N TYR A 128 -6.30 5.33 8.20
CA TYR A 128 -6.69 6.32 7.18
C TYR A 128 -5.69 6.36 6.02
N SER A 129 -4.40 6.51 6.31
CA SER A 129 -3.34 6.61 5.29
C SER A 129 -3.23 5.33 4.47
N LEU A 130 -3.36 4.16 5.14
CA LEU A 130 -3.33 2.84 4.50
C LEU A 130 -4.57 2.64 3.61
N GLY A 131 -5.75 3.00 4.09
CA GLY A 131 -6.99 2.94 3.33
C GLY A 131 -6.92 3.80 2.07
N ALA A 132 -6.46 5.05 2.20
CA ALA A 132 -6.27 5.98 1.10
C ALA A 132 -5.32 5.45 0.01
N ASN A 133 -4.22 4.80 0.44
CA ASN A 133 -3.26 4.20 -0.49
C ASN A 133 -3.77 2.92 -1.14
N ASN A 134 -4.44 2.05 -0.38
CA ASN A 134 -4.80 0.71 -0.85
C ASN A 134 -6.12 0.63 -1.61
N ILE A 135 -7.06 1.55 -1.40
CA ILE A 135 -8.33 1.51 -2.10
C ILE A 135 -8.15 1.63 -3.62
N ALA A 136 -7.16 2.41 -4.05
CA ALA A 136 -6.77 2.54 -5.44
C ALA A 136 -6.23 1.22 -6.03
N ASN A 137 -5.50 0.44 -5.23
CA ASN A 137 -4.97 -0.86 -5.65
C ASN A 137 -6.06 -1.92 -5.83
N VAL A 138 -7.13 -1.85 -5.02
CA VAL A 138 -8.22 -2.84 -5.02
C VAL A 138 -9.27 -2.49 -6.08
N MET A 139 -9.67 -1.23 -6.18
CA MET A 139 -10.79 -0.80 -7.01
C MET A 139 -10.39 0.06 -8.23
N GLY A 140 -9.15 0.54 -8.30
CA GLY A 140 -8.69 1.44 -9.36
C GLY A 140 -8.90 0.90 -10.77
N VAL A 141 -8.68 -0.40 -10.97
CA VAL A 141 -8.89 -1.07 -12.27
C VAL A 141 -10.35 -1.15 -12.71
N PHE A 142 -11.31 -1.04 -11.79
CA PHE A 142 -12.74 -1.07 -12.10
C PHE A 142 -13.35 0.31 -12.34
N VAL A 143 -12.66 1.39 -11.97
CA VAL A 143 -13.22 2.75 -12.09
C VAL A 143 -13.58 3.13 -13.52
N PRO A 144 -12.74 2.83 -14.55
CA PRO A 144 -13.07 3.19 -15.94
C PRO A 144 -14.27 2.43 -16.49
N ILE A 145 -14.54 1.23 -15.96
CA ILE A 145 -15.55 0.29 -16.46
C ILE A 145 -16.63 0.02 -15.43
N SER A 146 -16.81 0.95 -14.48
CA SER A 146 -17.77 0.81 -13.39
C SER A 146 -19.20 0.61 -13.91
N PRO A 147 -19.90 -0.43 -13.46
CA PRO A 147 -21.31 -0.63 -13.79
C PRO A 147 -22.27 0.25 -12.98
N PHE A 148 -21.74 0.98 -11.97
CA PHE A 148 -22.55 1.83 -11.11
C PHE A 148 -22.81 3.19 -11.77
N THR A 149 -23.98 3.76 -11.48
CA THR A 149 -24.37 5.11 -11.84
C THR A 149 -24.40 6.01 -10.60
N ASP A 150 -24.25 7.30 -10.80
CA ASP A 150 -24.33 8.26 -9.71
C ASP A 150 -25.75 8.30 -9.16
N VAL A 151 -25.89 8.22 -7.83
CA VAL A 151 -27.16 8.24 -7.11
C VAL A 151 -27.27 9.55 -6.34
N SER A 152 -28.25 10.38 -6.70
CA SER A 152 -28.57 11.60 -5.95
C SER A 152 -29.45 11.26 -4.75
N ILE A 153 -28.89 11.35 -3.53
CA ILE A 153 -29.64 11.10 -2.28
C ILE A 153 -30.38 12.37 -1.83
N SER A 154 -29.81 13.54 -2.13
CA SER A 154 -30.45 14.83 -1.92
C SER A 154 -29.84 15.87 -2.86
N ASN A 155 -30.43 17.10 -2.90
CA ASN A 155 -29.86 18.21 -3.69
C ASN A 155 -28.43 18.60 -3.31
N PHE A 156 -27.93 18.14 -2.16
CA PHE A 156 -26.61 18.45 -1.64
C PHE A 156 -25.66 17.25 -1.59
N PHE A 157 -26.16 16.03 -1.81
CA PHE A 157 -25.34 14.83 -1.69
C PHE A 157 -25.58 13.87 -2.87
N VAL A 158 -24.55 13.72 -3.69
CA VAL A 158 -24.50 12.76 -4.80
C VAL A 158 -23.51 11.65 -4.41
N PHE A 159 -24.00 10.41 -4.36
CA PHE A 159 -23.17 9.24 -4.13
C PHE A 159 -22.67 8.73 -5.48
N SER A 160 -21.45 9.11 -5.83
CA SER A 160 -20.87 8.83 -7.14
C SER A 160 -20.59 7.34 -7.35
N SER A 161 -20.57 6.90 -8.61
CA SER A 161 -20.16 5.55 -9.02
C SER A 161 -18.85 5.11 -8.37
N LYS A 162 -17.90 6.00 -8.30
CA LYS A 162 -16.58 5.81 -7.69
C LYS A 162 -16.65 5.58 -6.18
N GLU A 163 -17.45 6.36 -5.47
CA GLU A 163 -17.63 6.20 -4.02
C GLU A 163 -18.32 4.88 -3.68
N GLN A 164 -19.24 4.42 -4.52
CA GLN A 164 -19.88 3.11 -4.40
C GLN A 164 -18.86 1.98 -4.54
N LEU A 165 -17.98 2.03 -5.55
CA LEU A 165 -16.89 1.08 -5.71
C LEU A 165 -15.93 1.10 -4.51
N PHE A 166 -15.57 2.28 -4.02
CA PHE A 166 -14.66 2.41 -2.89
C PHE A 166 -15.26 1.91 -1.59
N LEU A 167 -16.56 2.06 -1.39
CA LEU A 167 -17.27 1.46 -0.25
C LEU A 167 -17.18 -0.06 -0.28
N LEU A 168 -17.44 -0.69 -1.42
CA LEU A 168 -17.31 -2.14 -1.59
C LEU A 168 -15.87 -2.62 -1.35
N GLY A 169 -14.89 -1.93 -1.92
CA GLY A 169 -13.49 -2.24 -1.72
C GLY A 169 -13.07 -2.08 -0.26
N GLY A 170 -13.54 -1.04 0.42
CA GLY A 170 -13.29 -0.81 1.84
C GLY A 170 -13.84 -1.92 2.72
N LEU A 171 -15.06 -2.39 2.44
CA LEU A 171 -15.66 -3.55 3.12
C LEU A 171 -14.86 -4.84 2.89
N ALA A 172 -14.43 -5.09 1.65
CA ALA A 172 -13.59 -6.25 1.34
C ALA A 172 -12.23 -6.21 2.07
N ILE A 173 -11.58 -5.03 2.11
CA ILE A 173 -10.35 -4.82 2.88
C ILE A 173 -10.59 -5.11 4.37
N ALA A 174 -11.68 -4.61 4.95
CA ALA A 174 -12.02 -4.86 6.35
C ALA A 174 -12.17 -6.36 6.64
N VAL A 175 -12.89 -7.11 5.81
CA VAL A 175 -13.02 -8.57 5.93
C VAL A 175 -11.64 -9.24 5.88
N GLY A 176 -10.77 -8.85 4.96
CA GLY A 176 -9.40 -9.39 4.85
C GLY A 176 -8.56 -9.12 6.10
N VAL A 177 -8.65 -7.93 6.67
CA VAL A 177 -7.95 -7.57 7.91
C VAL A 177 -8.42 -8.43 9.08
N PHE A 178 -9.72 -8.65 9.26
CA PHE A 178 -10.23 -9.48 10.37
C PHE A 178 -9.91 -10.96 10.22
N THR A 179 -9.78 -11.48 9.00
CA THR A 179 -9.63 -12.93 8.75
C THR A 179 -8.16 -13.37 8.62
N TYR A 180 -7.31 -12.61 7.93
CA TYR A 180 -5.98 -13.10 7.51
C TYR A 180 -4.77 -12.28 7.97
N SER A 181 -4.95 -11.15 8.68
CA SER A 181 -3.83 -10.26 9.03
C SER A 181 -2.84 -10.84 10.05
N LYS A 182 -3.30 -11.71 10.95
CA LYS A 182 -2.57 -12.13 12.16
C LYS A 182 -1.17 -12.65 11.87
N LYS A 183 -0.99 -13.55 10.89
CA LYS A 183 0.30 -14.17 10.59
C LYS A 183 1.33 -13.15 10.09
N VAL A 184 0.91 -12.23 9.21
CA VAL A 184 1.78 -11.16 8.69
C VAL A 184 2.17 -10.17 9.79
N MET A 185 1.24 -9.84 10.69
CA MET A 185 1.52 -8.98 11.84
C MET A 185 2.61 -9.56 12.74
N PHE A 186 2.59 -10.88 13.00
CA PHE A 186 3.63 -11.55 13.81
C PHE A 186 4.99 -11.54 13.10
N THR A 187 5.05 -11.77 11.79
CA THR A 187 6.31 -11.75 11.04
C THR A 187 7.00 -10.38 11.15
N VAL A 188 6.25 -9.29 10.99
CA VAL A 188 6.82 -7.94 11.10
C VAL A 188 7.11 -7.54 12.54
N GLY A 189 6.20 -7.85 13.46
CA GLY A 189 6.26 -7.39 14.85
C GLY A 189 7.21 -8.18 15.75
N ASN A 190 7.46 -9.45 15.45
CA ASN A 190 8.25 -10.34 16.30
C ASN A 190 9.44 -10.98 15.59
N ASP A 191 9.25 -11.43 14.32
CA ASP A 191 10.29 -12.23 13.65
C ASP A 191 11.36 -11.34 13.02
N LEU A 192 11.02 -10.13 12.56
CA LEU A 192 11.97 -9.20 11.94
C LEU A 192 12.80 -8.45 12.99
N LEU A 193 12.13 -7.91 14.01
CA LEU A 193 12.75 -7.18 15.12
C LEU A 193 11.79 -7.19 16.32
N LYS A 194 12.25 -7.65 17.48
CA LYS A 194 11.49 -7.52 18.73
C LYS A 194 11.39 -6.05 19.14
N MET A 195 10.19 -5.50 19.12
CA MET A 195 9.95 -4.08 19.35
C MET A 195 9.33 -3.82 20.72
N SER A 196 9.79 -2.75 21.39
CA SER A 196 9.06 -2.16 22.51
C SER A 196 7.81 -1.43 22.02
N PRO A 197 6.78 -1.22 22.87
CA PRO A 197 5.58 -0.45 22.48
C PRO A 197 5.89 0.94 21.92
N VAL A 198 6.91 1.62 22.45
CA VAL A 198 7.37 2.92 21.93
C VAL A 198 7.97 2.79 20.53
N ALA A 199 8.78 1.76 20.28
CA ALA A 199 9.32 1.52 18.95
C ALA A 199 8.20 1.17 17.95
N ALA A 200 7.20 0.37 18.36
CA ALA A 200 6.03 0.06 17.54
C ALA A 200 5.24 1.33 17.18
N PHE A 201 5.01 2.24 18.14
CA PHE A 201 4.40 3.55 17.86
C PHE A 201 5.18 4.32 16.79
N ILE A 202 6.52 4.37 16.90
CA ILE A 202 7.36 5.09 15.95
C ILE A 202 7.29 4.45 14.56
N VAL A 203 7.27 3.14 14.45
CA VAL A 203 7.08 2.43 13.17
C VAL A 203 5.74 2.79 12.56
N VAL A 204 4.65 2.72 13.33
CA VAL A 204 3.30 3.03 12.83
C VAL A 204 3.20 4.46 12.34
N ILE A 205 3.67 5.43 13.11
CA ILE A 205 3.58 6.85 12.72
C ILE A 205 4.46 7.16 11.49
N SER A 206 5.67 6.60 11.42
CA SER A 206 6.58 6.80 10.29
C SER A 206 6.03 6.21 9.00
N HIS A 207 5.52 4.99 9.05
CA HIS A 207 4.83 4.34 7.94
C HIS A 207 3.61 5.16 7.49
N SER A 208 2.78 5.62 8.42
CA SER A 208 1.57 6.39 8.14
C SER A 208 1.89 7.73 7.45
N ILE A 209 2.94 8.41 7.90
CA ILE A 209 3.42 9.65 7.28
C ILE A 209 3.86 9.40 5.83
N VAL A 210 4.64 8.35 5.58
CA VAL A 210 5.07 8.02 4.22
C VAL A 210 3.88 7.76 3.31
N LEU A 211 2.94 6.92 3.72
CA LEU A 211 1.74 6.65 2.93
C LEU A 211 0.93 7.91 2.66
N PHE A 212 0.76 8.76 3.67
CA PHE A 212 0.02 10.01 3.55
C PHE A 212 0.70 10.98 2.59
N LEU A 213 2.02 11.12 2.64
CA LEU A 213 2.79 11.98 1.74
C LEU A 213 2.59 11.61 0.27
N PHE A 214 2.62 10.32 -0.07
CA PHE A 214 2.45 9.84 -1.44
C PHE A 214 0.98 9.74 -1.89
N ALA A 215 0.01 9.76 -0.97
CA ALA A 215 -1.41 9.72 -1.29
C ALA A 215 -2.06 11.11 -1.32
N SER A 216 -1.48 12.11 -0.67
CA SER A 216 -2.11 13.42 -0.45
C SER A 216 -1.89 14.38 -1.62
N GLN A 217 -2.94 14.60 -2.40
CA GLN A 217 -2.96 15.63 -3.44
C GLN A 217 -2.78 17.05 -2.85
N GLY A 218 -3.32 17.29 -1.65
CA GLY A 218 -3.17 18.58 -0.96
C GLY A 218 -1.71 18.92 -0.67
N ILE A 219 -0.91 17.96 -0.21
CA ILE A 219 0.54 18.16 0.00
C ILE A 219 1.25 18.39 -1.32
N SER A 220 0.93 17.62 -2.36
CA SER A 220 1.54 17.79 -3.68
C SER A 220 1.27 19.19 -4.24
N ASN A 221 0.01 19.67 -4.16
CA ASN A 221 -0.38 21.01 -4.60
C ASN A 221 0.29 22.11 -3.75
N PHE A 222 0.38 21.91 -2.43
CA PHE A 222 1.06 22.85 -1.54
C PHE A 222 2.55 22.98 -1.89
N LEU A 223 3.26 21.87 -2.12
CA LEU A 223 4.66 21.90 -2.53
C LEU A 223 4.83 22.64 -3.85
N GLN A 224 3.95 22.41 -4.83
CA GLN A 224 3.98 23.15 -6.09
C GLN A 224 3.75 24.65 -5.90
N SER A 225 2.84 25.05 -5.00
CA SER A 225 2.54 26.47 -4.73
C SER A 225 3.73 27.25 -4.16
N ILE A 226 4.66 26.54 -3.50
CA ILE A 226 5.91 27.13 -2.96
C ILE A 226 7.13 26.83 -3.83
N ASN A 227 6.91 26.45 -5.12
CA ASN A 227 7.93 26.12 -6.11
C ASN A 227 8.91 25.00 -5.70
N LEU A 228 8.47 24.07 -4.84
CA LEU A 228 9.20 22.84 -4.53
C LEU A 228 8.76 21.70 -5.46
N PRO A 229 9.65 20.72 -5.73
CA PRO A 229 9.28 19.53 -6.49
C PRO A 229 8.11 18.81 -5.83
N SER A 230 7.07 18.52 -6.59
CA SER A 230 5.93 17.76 -6.10
C SER A 230 6.30 16.29 -5.84
N ILE A 231 5.73 15.73 -4.76
CA ILE A 231 5.83 14.30 -4.51
C ILE A 231 4.96 13.58 -5.57
N PRO A 232 5.49 12.57 -6.27
CA PRO A 232 4.71 11.83 -7.25
C PRO A 232 3.56 11.10 -6.54
N LEU A 233 2.33 11.35 -6.98
CA LEU A 233 1.14 10.69 -6.48
C LEU A 233 1.03 9.29 -7.10
N VAL A 234 1.81 8.37 -6.58
CA VAL A 234 1.83 6.97 -7.01
C VAL A 234 1.52 6.05 -5.84
N PRO A 235 0.88 4.90 -6.08
CA PRO A 235 0.63 3.94 -5.02
C PRO A 235 1.95 3.35 -4.53
N VAL A 236 2.24 3.57 -3.25
CA VAL A 236 3.44 3.06 -2.61
C VAL A 236 3.17 1.79 -1.83
N SER A 237 4.22 1.06 -1.53
CA SER A 237 4.14 -0.20 -0.81
C SER A 237 4.10 0.01 0.70
N SER A 238 2.96 -0.25 1.32
CA SER A 238 2.80 -0.18 2.77
C SER A 238 3.72 -1.16 3.52
N SER A 239 3.87 -2.38 3.01
CA SER A 239 4.77 -3.37 3.62
C SER A 239 6.24 -2.96 3.58
N GLN A 240 6.67 -2.31 2.49
CA GLN A 240 8.03 -1.77 2.38
C GLN A 240 8.26 -0.61 3.34
N ALA A 241 7.28 0.29 3.50
CA ALA A 241 7.37 1.39 4.46
C ALA A 241 7.52 0.89 5.91
N VAL A 242 6.70 -0.10 6.31
CA VAL A 242 6.79 -0.70 7.65
C VAL A 242 8.14 -1.38 7.86
N VAL A 243 8.58 -2.24 6.94
CA VAL A 243 9.86 -2.96 7.04
C VAL A 243 11.03 -1.98 7.05
N GLY A 244 10.99 -0.94 6.21
CA GLY A 244 11.99 0.12 6.21
C GLY A 244 12.08 0.84 7.55
N ALA A 245 10.95 1.22 8.15
CA ALA A 245 10.90 1.84 9.47
C ALA A 245 11.47 0.94 10.57
N VAL A 246 11.14 -0.38 10.55
CA VAL A 246 11.67 -1.37 11.49
C VAL A 246 13.17 -1.52 11.35
N ILE A 247 13.68 -1.65 10.12
CA ILE A 247 15.13 -1.74 9.85
C ILE A 247 15.84 -0.46 10.29
N GLY A 248 15.26 0.71 10.02
CA GLY A 248 15.83 2.00 10.44
C GLY A 248 16.05 2.07 11.95
N ILE A 249 15.05 1.68 12.75
CA ILE A 249 15.20 1.59 14.21
C ILE A 249 16.24 0.54 14.61
N GLY A 250 16.25 -0.61 13.94
CA GLY A 250 17.21 -1.68 14.19
C GLY A 250 18.65 -1.24 13.96
N LEU A 251 18.91 -0.47 12.90
CA LEU A 251 20.23 0.09 12.59
C LEU A 251 20.72 1.07 13.67
N LEU A 252 19.84 1.93 14.20
CA LEU A 252 20.17 2.80 15.34
C LEU A 252 20.53 2.03 16.62
N LYS A 253 20.02 0.81 16.77
CA LYS A 253 20.38 -0.10 17.87
C LYS A 253 21.63 -0.94 17.56
N GLY A 254 22.34 -0.63 16.49
CA GLY A 254 23.57 -1.34 16.08
C GLY A 254 23.36 -2.50 15.10
N GLY A 255 22.15 -2.70 14.60
CA GLY A 255 21.83 -3.68 13.52
C GLY A 255 21.86 -5.16 13.91
N LYS A 256 22.36 -5.50 15.10
CA LYS A 256 22.53 -6.90 15.56
C LYS A 256 21.20 -7.60 15.90
N GLU A 257 20.19 -6.83 16.30
CA GLU A 257 18.86 -7.36 16.66
C GLU A 257 17.98 -7.62 15.42
N VAL A 258 18.37 -7.10 14.24
CA VAL A 258 17.61 -7.29 12.99
C VAL A 258 17.86 -8.69 12.45
N GLN A 259 16.79 -9.42 12.20
CA GLN A 259 16.86 -10.74 11.57
C GLN A 259 17.03 -10.59 10.05
N TRP A 260 18.27 -10.43 9.59
CA TRP A 260 18.59 -10.18 8.17
C TRP A 260 18.14 -11.29 7.23
N SER A 261 18.05 -12.54 7.71
CA SER A 261 17.48 -13.65 6.95
C SER A 261 15.98 -13.47 6.67
N VAL A 262 15.24 -12.91 7.64
CA VAL A 262 13.82 -12.57 7.47
C VAL A 262 13.68 -11.40 6.50
N ALA A 263 14.48 -10.33 6.69
CA ALA A 263 14.50 -9.19 5.78
C ALA A 263 14.80 -9.61 4.33
N GLY A 264 15.78 -10.49 4.11
CA GLY A 264 16.12 -11.03 2.79
C GLY A 264 14.96 -11.81 2.15
N ARG A 265 14.27 -12.69 2.91
CA ARG A 265 13.09 -13.41 2.40
C ARG A 265 11.95 -12.47 2.02
N ILE A 266 11.71 -11.44 2.81
CA ILE A 266 10.71 -10.41 2.52
C ILE A 266 11.07 -9.68 1.21
N THR A 267 12.34 -9.27 1.08
CA THR A 267 12.83 -8.58 -0.12
C THR A 267 12.70 -9.44 -1.38
N ILE A 268 13.04 -10.73 -1.32
CA ILE A 268 12.82 -11.67 -2.44
C ILE A 268 11.33 -11.73 -2.78
N GLY A 269 10.45 -11.79 -1.78
CA GLY A 269 8.99 -11.76 -1.98
C GLY A 269 8.52 -10.51 -2.74
N TRP A 270 9.12 -9.36 -2.51
CA TRP A 270 8.77 -8.13 -3.23
C TRP A 270 9.14 -8.15 -4.72
N PHE A 271 10.20 -8.84 -5.10
CA PHE A 271 10.58 -8.99 -6.51
C PHE A 271 9.83 -10.12 -7.22
N THR A 272 9.53 -11.20 -6.51
CA THR A 272 8.84 -12.36 -7.11
C THR A 272 7.33 -12.12 -7.26
N LEU A 273 6.72 -11.37 -6.35
CA LEU A 273 5.27 -11.15 -6.34
C LEU A 273 4.72 -10.54 -7.64
N PRO A 274 5.26 -9.43 -8.19
CA PRO A 274 4.72 -8.87 -9.43
C PRO A 274 4.86 -9.81 -10.62
N VAL A 275 5.92 -10.63 -10.67
CA VAL A 275 6.10 -11.64 -11.72
C VAL A 275 5.05 -12.73 -11.61
N ILE A 276 4.80 -13.24 -10.41
CA ILE A 276 3.77 -14.25 -10.16
C ILE A 276 2.39 -13.68 -10.52
N ALA A 277 2.09 -12.45 -10.12
CA ALA A 277 0.82 -11.80 -10.43
C ALA A 277 0.63 -11.60 -11.94
N ALA A 278 1.68 -11.23 -12.68
CA ALA A 278 1.63 -11.11 -14.14
C ALA A 278 1.34 -12.46 -14.80
N LEU A 279 2.03 -13.52 -14.40
CA LEU A 279 1.82 -14.87 -14.94
C LEU A 279 0.40 -15.38 -14.67
N ILE A 280 -0.10 -15.23 -13.44
CA ILE A 280 -1.47 -15.63 -13.10
C ILE A 280 -2.48 -14.80 -13.91
N SER A 281 -2.26 -13.49 -14.08
CA SER A 281 -3.10 -12.63 -14.90
C SER A 281 -3.19 -13.14 -16.34
N MET A 282 -2.05 -13.44 -16.97
CA MET A 282 -2.00 -13.97 -18.34
C MET A 282 -2.74 -15.31 -18.47
N ILE A 283 -2.57 -16.23 -17.49
CA ILE A 283 -3.28 -17.52 -17.47
C ILE A 283 -4.79 -17.31 -17.38
N LEU A 284 -5.24 -16.44 -16.46
CA LEU A 284 -6.67 -16.14 -16.30
C LEU A 284 -7.26 -15.49 -17.57
N LEU A 285 -6.54 -14.57 -18.19
CA LEU A 285 -6.95 -13.93 -19.44
C LEU A 285 -7.06 -14.95 -20.56
N PHE A 286 -6.11 -15.86 -20.66
CA PHE A 286 -6.18 -16.98 -21.64
C PHE A 286 -7.43 -17.83 -21.44
N ILE A 287 -7.75 -18.17 -20.18
CA ILE A 287 -8.95 -18.96 -19.85
C ILE A 287 -10.22 -18.17 -20.20
N LEU A 288 -10.31 -16.89 -19.81
CA LEU A 288 -11.47 -16.05 -20.06
C LEU A 288 -11.71 -15.82 -21.56
N SER A 289 -10.65 -15.59 -22.32
CA SER A 289 -10.79 -15.33 -23.77
C SER A 289 -11.04 -16.59 -24.59
N ASN A 290 -10.36 -17.71 -24.31
CA ASN A 290 -10.41 -18.89 -25.17
C ASN A 290 -11.42 -19.96 -24.72
N ILE A 291 -11.70 -20.06 -23.42
CA ILE A 291 -12.67 -21.04 -22.90
C ILE A 291 -14.04 -20.42 -22.74
N PHE A 292 -14.09 -19.23 -22.18
CA PHE A 292 -15.38 -18.53 -21.95
C PHE A 292 -15.76 -17.56 -23.08
N ASN A 293 -14.91 -17.38 -24.09
CA ASN A 293 -15.12 -16.45 -25.21
C ASN A 293 -15.47 -15.01 -24.77
N LEU A 294 -14.91 -14.56 -23.66
CA LEU A 294 -15.13 -13.21 -23.15
C LEU A 294 -14.13 -12.24 -23.76
N THR A 295 -14.61 -11.04 -24.11
CA THR A 295 -13.75 -9.93 -24.58
C THR A 295 -12.96 -9.37 -23.39
N VAL A 296 -11.63 -9.57 -23.37
CA VAL A 296 -10.75 -9.14 -22.27
C VAL A 296 -10.10 -7.78 -22.53
N SER A 297 -10.22 -7.27 -23.76
CA SER A 297 -9.81 -5.91 -24.17
C SER A 297 -10.67 -5.46 -25.35
N PHE A 298 -10.87 -4.14 -25.50
CA PHE A 298 -11.53 -3.51 -26.64
C PHE A 298 -10.55 -2.65 -27.44
#